data_6d72b6fab678ab352c98a4d494893e96
#
_entry.id   6d72b6fab678ab352c98a4d494893e96
#
_cell.length_a   1.000
_cell.length_b   1.000
_cell.length_c   1.000
_cell.angle_alpha   90.00
_cell.angle_beta   90.00
_cell.angle_gamma   90.00
#
_symmetry.space_group_name_H-M   'P 1'
#
loop_
_entity.id
_entity.type
_entity.pdbx_description
1 polymer ?
#
loop_
_entity_poly.entity_id
_entity_poly.type
_entity_poly.pdbx_seq_one_letter_code
_entity_poly.pdbx_strand_id
1 'polypeptide(L)'
;MAPSCTGPRPVNTPLSISARELNDRLRQGETIQLVDVREDRELSWARLPHPVLHLPLSRSAEWVAQLDQQLERDRPIAVLCHAGVRSWQFACWLVEQHGYEQVWNLQGGIDAWSVEVDPGVPRY
;
A
#
# COMPACT_ATOMS: atom_id res chain seq x y z
N MET A 1 9.93 16.14 -4.12
CA MET A 1 9.53 15.74 -5.40
C MET A 1 9.55 14.24 -5.52
N ALA A 2 8.72 13.75 -6.27
CA ALA A 2 8.68 12.34 -6.41
C ALA A 2 9.68 11.95 -7.45
N PRO A 3 10.77 12.07 -7.14
CA PRO A 3 11.86 11.95 -7.98
C PRO A 3 11.72 10.90 -8.99
N SER A 4 12.15 9.78 -8.70
CA SER A 4 12.32 8.80 -9.76
C SER A 4 11.04 8.17 -10.22
N CYS A 5 9.92 8.37 -9.53
CA CYS A 5 8.63 7.88 -9.99
C CYS A 5 7.94 8.86 -10.91
N THR A 6 8.58 9.96 -11.24
CA THR A 6 8.09 10.90 -12.25
C THR A 6 8.99 10.81 -13.48
N GLY A 7 8.65 11.46 -14.56
CA GLY A 7 9.44 11.43 -15.79
C GLY A 7 9.21 10.16 -16.60
N PRO A 8 10.07 9.84 -17.55
CA PRO A 8 9.88 8.70 -18.41
C PRO A 8 9.75 7.41 -17.62
N ARG A 9 8.77 6.64 -17.97
CA ARG A 9 8.43 5.46 -17.23
C ARG A 9 9.45 4.36 -17.35
N PRO A 10 10.12 3.98 -16.27
CA PRO A 10 10.86 2.74 -16.29
C PRO A 10 9.90 1.56 -16.18
N VAL A 11 10.36 0.38 -16.58
CA VAL A 11 9.52 -0.81 -16.57
C VAL A 11 9.14 -1.24 -15.15
N ASN A 12 9.91 -0.81 -14.15
CA ASN A 12 9.71 -1.20 -12.76
C ASN A 12 9.21 -0.05 -11.89
N THR A 13 8.19 0.65 -12.35
CA THR A 13 7.49 1.67 -11.57
C THR A 13 6.26 1.03 -10.95
N PRO A 14 5.85 1.42 -9.73
CA PRO A 14 4.62 0.86 -9.17
C PRO A 14 3.41 1.28 -9.99
N LEU A 15 2.38 0.46 -9.93
CA LEU A 15 1.11 0.73 -10.59
C LEU A 15 0.09 1.20 -9.55
N SER A 16 -1.03 1.75 -10.02
CA SER A 16 -2.14 2.11 -9.16
C SER A 16 -3.27 1.10 -9.30
N ILE A 17 -3.98 0.84 -8.20
CA ILE A 17 -5.15 -0.02 -8.22
C ILE A 17 -6.26 0.71 -7.48
N SER A 18 -7.48 0.66 -8.03
CA SER A 18 -8.63 1.27 -7.35
C SER A 18 -9.07 0.40 -6.18
N ALA A 19 -9.81 1.01 -5.24
CA ALA A 19 -10.36 0.26 -4.12
C ALA A 19 -11.29 -0.85 -4.61
N ARG A 20 -12.12 -0.58 -5.61
CA ARG A 20 -13.00 -1.60 -6.18
C ARG A 20 -12.24 -2.77 -6.75
N GLU A 21 -11.23 -2.47 -7.55
CA GLU A 21 -10.44 -3.54 -8.17
C GLU A 21 -9.71 -4.36 -7.13
N LEU A 22 -9.13 -3.71 -6.12
CA LEU A 22 -8.46 -4.42 -5.04
C LEU A 22 -9.44 -5.34 -4.31
N ASN A 23 -10.63 -4.82 -3.99
CA ASN A 23 -11.67 -5.60 -3.33
C ASN A 23 -12.07 -6.81 -4.17
N ASP A 24 -12.25 -6.62 -5.48
CA ASP A 24 -12.63 -7.71 -6.38
C ASP A 24 -11.57 -8.81 -6.39
N ARG A 25 -10.29 -8.45 -6.46
CA ARG A 25 -9.20 -9.41 -6.45
C ARG A 25 -9.14 -10.18 -5.14
N LEU A 26 -9.30 -9.48 -4.02
CA LEU A 26 -9.30 -10.13 -2.71
C LEU A 26 -10.48 -11.11 -2.58
N ARG A 27 -11.63 -10.73 -3.10
CA ARG A 27 -12.81 -11.59 -3.06
C ARG A 27 -12.67 -12.81 -3.98
N GLN A 28 -11.88 -12.69 -5.02
CA GLN A 28 -11.57 -13.82 -5.92
C GLN A 28 -10.51 -14.75 -5.35
N GLY A 29 -9.99 -14.44 -4.17
CA GLY A 29 -9.03 -15.30 -3.50
C GLY A 29 -7.58 -15.03 -3.83
N GLU A 30 -7.25 -13.92 -4.49
CA GLU A 30 -5.85 -13.59 -4.75
C GLU A 30 -5.12 -13.28 -3.45
N THR A 31 -3.93 -13.82 -3.31
CA THR A 31 -3.13 -13.61 -2.12
C THR A 31 -2.27 -12.37 -2.28
N ILE A 32 -2.88 -11.21 -2.06
CA ILE A 32 -2.20 -9.93 -2.14
C ILE A 32 -1.70 -9.54 -0.76
N GLN A 33 -0.45 -9.13 -0.68
CA GLN A 33 0.15 -8.67 0.58
C GLN A 33 -0.25 -7.20 0.76
N LEU A 34 -1.09 -6.93 1.77
CA LEU A 34 -1.53 -5.57 2.05
C LEU A 34 -0.56 -4.92 3.03
N VAL A 35 -0.04 -3.76 2.68
CA VAL A 35 0.89 -3.01 3.52
C VAL A 35 0.28 -1.65 3.85
N ASP A 36 0.11 -1.37 5.14
CA ASP A 36 -0.45 -0.11 5.62
C ASP A 36 0.69 0.72 6.21
N VAL A 37 0.96 1.88 5.62
CA VAL A 37 2.07 2.73 6.06
C VAL A 37 1.61 3.91 6.93
N ARG A 38 0.35 3.88 7.38
CA ARG A 38 -0.19 4.92 8.24
C ARG A 38 0.36 4.84 9.65
N GLU A 39 0.14 5.89 10.43
CA GLU A 39 0.57 5.92 11.83
C GLU A 39 -0.38 5.11 12.72
N ASP A 40 0.09 4.73 13.90
CA ASP A 40 -0.68 3.90 14.83
C ASP A 40 -2.05 4.49 15.13
N ARG A 41 -2.11 5.80 15.38
CA ARG A 41 -3.37 6.45 15.73
C ARG A 41 -4.38 6.40 14.58
N GLU A 42 -3.89 6.41 13.35
CA GLU A 42 -4.79 6.32 12.19
C GLU A 42 -5.46 4.95 12.13
N LEU A 43 -4.74 3.90 12.49
CA LEU A 43 -5.34 2.57 12.55
C LEU A 43 -6.40 2.48 13.63
N SER A 44 -6.28 3.26 14.70
CA SER A 44 -7.33 3.28 15.72
C SER A 44 -8.59 4.00 15.24
N TRP A 45 -8.47 4.86 14.23
CA TRP A 45 -9.62 5.58 13.66
C TRP A 45 -10.34 4.78 12.59
N ALA A 46 -9.60 4.06 11.77
CA ALA A 46 -10.19 3.28 10.67
C ALA A 46 -9.22 2.19 10.23
N ARG A 47 -9.75 1.02 9.89
CA ARG A 47 -8.97 -0.12 9.40
C ARG A 47 -9.69 -0.81 8.27
N LEU A 48 -8.93 -1.42 7.36
CA LEU A 48 -9.50 -2.35 6.40
C LEU A 48 -9.94 -3.62 7.12
N PRO A 49 -11.01 -4.27 6.65
CA PRO A 49 -11.46 -5.55 7.21
C PRO A 49 -10.63 -6.71 6.67
N HIS A 50 -9.33 -6.54 6.53
CA HIS A 50 -8.40 -7.53 6.03
C HIS A 50 -7.10 -7.44 6.83
N PRO A 51 -6.35 -8.54 6.97
CA PRO A 51 -5.05 -8.47 7.61
C PRO A 51 -4.10 -7.59 6.80
N VAL A 52 -3.34 -6.75 7.49
CA VAL A 52 -2.33 -5.90 6.85
C VAL A 52 -1.02 -6.03 7.60
N LEU A 53 0.07 -5.85 6.87
CA LEU A 53 1.38 -5.65 7.47
C LEU A 53 1.50 -4.15 7.75
N HIS A 54 1.61 -3.79 9.03
CA HIS A 54 1.67 -2.39 9.41
C HIS A 54 3.13 -1.91 9.49
N LEU A 55 3.48 -0.99 8.60
CA LEU A 55 4.83 -0.43 8.52
C LEU A 55 4.75 1.09 8.64
N PRO A 56 4.56 1.63 9.86
CA PRO A 56 4.40 3.09 10.02
C PRO A 56 5.68 3.81 9.61
N LEU A 57 5.55 4.78 8.71
CA LEU A 57 6.70 5.45 8.13
C LEU A 57 7.53 6.20 9.17
N SER A 58 6.90 6.76 10.20
CA SER A 58 7.62 7.49 11.25
C SER A 58 8.53 6.59 12.08
N ARG A 59 8.33 5.27 12.02
CA ARG A 59 9.15 4.32 12.78
C ARG A 59 9.85 3.34 11.85
N SER A 60 10.26 3.80 10.68
CA SER A 60 10.89 2.94 9.68
C SER A 60 12.13 2.22 10.21
N ALA A 61 12.86 2.82 11.14
CA ALA A 61 14.02 2.17 11.74
C ALA A 61 13.67 0.86 12.45
N GLU A 62 12.42 0.71 12.89
CA GLU A 62 11.98 -0.49 13.60
C GLU A 62 11.73 -1.68 12.67
N TRP A 63 11.40 -1.43 11.40
CA TRP A 63 11.01 -2.52 10.51
C TRP A 63 11.86 -2.67 9.26
N VAL A 64 12.66 -1.64 8.91
CA VAL A 64 13.34 -1.65 7.61
C VAL A 64 14.32 -2.82 7.46
N ALA A 65 14.98 -3.21 8.53
CA ALA A 65 15.96 -4.29 8.48
C ALA A 65 15.32 -5.66 8.25
N GLN A 66 14.06 -5.83 8.62
CA GLN A 66 13.35 -7.10 8.46
C GLN A 66 12.38 -7.10 7.29
N LEU A 67 12.37 -6.03 6.50
CA LEU A 67 11.35 -5.86 5.45
C LEU A 67 11.32 -7.04 4.48
N ASP A 68 12.48 -7.47 3.99
CA ASP A 68 12.56 -8.56 3.02
C ASP A 68 12.19 -9.91 3.61
N GLN A 69 12.13 -10.01 4.94
CA GLN A 69 11.68 -11.23 5.60
C GLN A 69 10.17 -11.24 5.79
N GLN A 70 9.53 -10.07 5.73
CA GLN A 70 8.10 -9.92 5.95
C GLN A 70 7.30 -9.88 4.66
N LEU A 71 7.95 -9.58 3.53
CA LEU A 71 7.32 -9.49 2.22
C LEU A 71 7.91 -10.52 1.29
N GLU A 72 7.04 -11.15 0.51
CA GLU A 72 7.45 -12.12 -0.52
C GLU A 72 7.53 -11.41 -1.87
N ARG A 73 8.66 -11.60 -2.54
CA ARG A 73 8.93 -10.90 -3.81
C ARG A 73 8.10 -11.40 -4.97
N ASP A 74 7.66 -12.66 -4.91
CA ASP A 74 6.92 -13.30 -5.99
C ASP A 74 5.41 -13.18 -5.84
N ARG A 75 4.94 -12.37 -4.89
CA ARG A 75 3.52 -12.14 -4.67
C ARG A 75 3.21 -10.65 -4.77
N PRO A 76 2.03 -10.30 -5.28
CA PRO A 76 1.65 -8.88 -5.40
C PRO A 76 1.54 -8.21 -4.03
N ILE A 77 1.94 -6.94 -3.99
CA ILE A 77 1.89 -6.09 -2.81
C ILE A 77 1.00 -4.89 -3.14
N ALA A 78 0.05 -4.59 -2.28
CA ALA A 78 -0.76 -3.38 -2.40
C ALA A 78 -0.52 -2.52 -1.16
N VAL A 79 -0.07 -1.29 -1.38
CA VAL A 79 0.29 -0.37 -0.31
C VAL A 79 -0.81 0.66 -0.15
N LEU A 80 -1.17 0.96 1.09
CA LEU A 80 -2.21 1.94 1.38
C LEU A 80 -1.78 2.93 2.46
N CYS A 81 -2.37 4.11 2.38
CA CYS A 81 -2.31 5.12 3.43
C CYS A 81 -3.68 5.79 3.51
N HIS A 82 -3.76 7.02 4.02
CA HIS A 82 -5.05 7.71 4.11
C HIS A 82 -5.63 8.04 2.73
N ALA A 83 -4.85 8.75 1.90
CA ALA A 83 -5.35 9.26 0.62
C ALA A 83 -4.50 8.85 -0.60
N GLY A 84 -3.46 8.07 -0.40
CA GLY A 84 -2.67 7.53 -1.49
C GLY A 84 -1.31 8.17 -1.75
N VAL A 85 -0.95 9.23 -1.01
CA VAL A 85 0.30 9.96 -1.25
C VAL A 85 1.50 9.29 -0.58
N ARG A 86 1.42 9.04 0.72
CA ARG A 86 2.51 8.37 1.45
C ARG A 86 2.75 6.97 0.91
N SER A 87 1.68 6.26 0.58
CA SER A 87 1.78 4.90 0.06
C SER A 87 2.40 4.89 -1.33
N TRP A 88 2.13 5.89 -2.16
CA TRP A 88 2.79 6.00 -3.46
C TRP A 88 4.30 6.14 -3.29
N GLN A 89 4.73 7.01 -2.38
CA GLN A 89 6.14 7.23 -2.12
C GLN A 89 6.82 5.96 -1.60
N PHE A 90 6.16 5.25 -0.70
CA PHE A 90 6.66 3.98 -0.19
C PHE A 90 6.74 2.93 -1.31
N ALA A 91 5.73 2.85 -2.16
CA ALA A 91 5.72 1.92 -3.27
C ALA A 91 6.88 2.19 -4.23
N CYS A 92 7.15 3.46 -4.53
CA CYS A 92 8.30 3.85 -5.35
C CYS A 92 9.61 3.37 -4.72
N TRP A 93 9.74 3.56 -3.42
CA TRP A 93 10.93 3.15 -2.69
C TRP A 93 11.10 1.62 -2.73
N LEU A 94 10.02 0.86 -2.57
CA LEU A 94 10.08 -0.60 -2.69
C LEU A 94 10.60 -1.04 -4.04
N VAL A 95 10.08 -0.44 -5.09
CA VAL A 95 10.45 -0.80 -6.46
C VAL A 95 11.89 -0.39 -6.77
N GLU A 96 12.23 0.85 -6.44
CA GLU A 96 13.51 1.43 -6.87
C GLU A 96 14.68 1.01 -5.99
N GLN A 97 14.47 0.91 -4.69
CA GLN A 97 15.56 0.64 -3.75
C GLN A 97 15.62 -0.82 -3.32
N HIS A 98 14.53 -1.54 -3.40
CA HIS A 98 14.46 -2.94 -2.96
C HIS A 98 14.12 -3.92 -4.07
N GLY A 99 13.85 -3.44 -5.28
CA GLY A 99 13.70 -4.30 -6.44
C GLY A 99 12.42 -5.13 -6.49
N TYR A 100 11.40 -4.75 -5.74
CA TYR A 100 10.12 -5.44 -5.83
C TYR A 100 9.44 -5.08 -7.15
N GLU A 101 8.82 -6.06 -7.80
CA GLU A 101 8.27 -5.88 -9.15
C GLU A 101 6.75 -5.79 -9.19
N GLN A 102 6.07 -6.43 -8.25
CA GLN A 102 4.61 -6.48 -8.26
C GLN A 102 4.05 -5.59 -7.16
N VAL A 103 4.17 -4.28 -7.34
CA VAL A 103 3.77 -3.31 -6.32
C VAL A 103 2.70 -2.39 -6.88
N TRP A 104 1.59 -2.30 -6.16
CA TRP A 104 0.48 -1.38 -6.47
C TRP A 104 0.26 -0.42 -5.33
N ASN A 105 -0.11 0.80 -5.67
CA ASN A 105 -0.59 1.78 -4.72
C ASN A 105 -2.11 1.79 -4.73
N LEU A 106 -2.73 1.70 -3.56
CA LEU A 106 -4.19 1.84 -3.46
C LEU A 106 -4.56 3.29 -3.72
N GLN A 107 -5.11 3.54 -4.88
CA GLN A 107 -5.48 4.87 -5.31
C GLN A 107 -6.54 5.46 -4.39
N GLY A 108 -6.28 6.65 -3.86
CA GLY A 108 -7.18 7.28 -2.91
C GLY A 108 -7.13 6.71 -1.50
N GLY A 109 -6.32 5.69 -1.26
CA GLY A 109 -6.09 5.14 0.07
C GLY A 109 -7.31 4.54 0.74
N ILE A 110 -7.27 4.46 2.06
CA ILE A 110 -8.39 3.93 2.83
C ILE A 110 -9.63 4.80 2.72
N ASP A 111 -9.45 6.09 2.43
CA ASP A 111 -10.58 6.99 2.19
C ASP A 111 -11.39 6.54 0.98
N ALA A 112 -10.73 6.20 -0.13
CA ALA A 112 -11.41 5.66 -1.31
C ALA A 112 -12.07 4.33 -1.01
N TRP A 113 -11.46 3.49 -0.18
CA TRP A 113 -12.06 2.22 0.23
C TRP A 113 -13.40 2.47 0.93
N SER A 114 -13.45 3.45 1.85
CA SER A 114 -14.69 3.81 2.53
C SER A 114 -15.77 4.24 1.55
N VAL A 115 -15.39 5.05 0.57
CA VAL A 115 -16.35 5.61 -0.39
C VAL A 115 -16.82 4.56 -1.40
N GLU A 116 -15.90 3.75 -1.90
CA GLU A 116 -16.18 2.88 -3.06
C GLU A 116 -16.57 1.46 -2.67
N VAL A 117 -16.11 0.98 -1.53
CA VAL A 117 -16.26 -0.43 -1.18
C VAL A 117 -17.06 -0.63 0.09
N ASP A 118 -16.68 0.02 1.18
CA ASP A 118 -17.24 -0.30 2.49
C ASP A 118 -17.46 0.96 3.32
N PRO A 119 -18.68 1.52 3.27
CA PRO A 119 -18.98 2.71 4.08
C PRO A 119 -18.95 2.45 5.59
N GLY A 120 -18.85 1.20 6.02
CA GLY A 120 -18.64 0.87 7.41
C GLY A 120 -17.23 1.20 7.92
N VAL A 121 -16.27 1.39 7.01
CA VAL A 121 -14.95 1.87 7.38
C VAL A 121 -15.03 3.38 7.56
N PRO A 122 -14.73 3.90 8.77
CA PRO A 122 -14.87 5.35 9.01
C PRO A 122 -13.93 6.17 8.14
N ARG A 123 -14.39 7.36 7.79
CA ARG A 123 -13.54 8.37 7.15
C ARG A 123 -13.00 9.32 8.21
N TYR A 124 -11.79 9.82 7.98
CA TYR A 124 -11.19 10.77 8.92
C TYR A 124 -10.38 11.83 8.21
#